data_3ee72ead52ce3d39dda8fdf6e56a5c75
#
_entry.id   3ee72ead52ce3d39dda8fdf6e56a5c75
#
_cell.length_a   1.000
_cell.length_b   1.000
_cell.length_c   1.000
_cell.angle_alpha   90.00
_cell.angle_beta   90.00
_cell.angle_gamma   90.00
#
_symmetry.space_group_name_H-M   'P 1'
#
loop_
_entity.id
_entity.type
_entity.pdbx_description
1 polymer ?
#
loop_
_entity_poly.entity_id
_entity_poly.type
_entity_poly.pdbx_seq_one_letter_code
_entity_poly.pdbx_strand_id
1 'polypeptide(L)'
;HGYLPHTLIKENIGEVIELTWNSKSIDINNTQKVAFFSEDDIIFDTRNSMKQNPNGLVFELLDKSDKKLISNTYFSIGGGFISTLAEIDNIEGPIAAESSSAYPYPFDNSNQMLEMSKKNNKTIWEMKLANELENIPEEILINKLDEIWNAMKSCVENGLTTEGILPGGLNTKRRAKKLHENLENDLENTSTNDWLCAYAMAVNEENAAGHMVVTAPTNGASGVVPATLYYYYKHKSATPEQIRQFLLSASAIGGLIKLNSSISGAEVGCQGE
;
A
#
# COMPACT_ATOMS: atom_id res chain seq x y z
N HIS A 1 20.43 8.73 1.07
CA HIS A 1 20.18 9.25 2.43
C HIS A 1 20.01 8.15 3.49
N GLY A 2 20.16 6.87 3.11
CA GLY A 2 20.11 5.73 4.03
C GLY A 2 18.72 5.27 4.45
N TYR A 3 17.66 5.88 3.93
CA TYR A 3 16.30 5.44 4.17
C TYR A 3 15.86 4.40 3.13
N LEU A 4 15.24 3.33 3.59
CA LEU A 4 14.50 2.41 2.73
C LEU A 4 13.05 2.89 2.61
N PRO A 5 12.36 2.73 1.47
CA PRO A 5 10.99 3.22 1.29
C PRO A 5 10.02 2.78 2.39
N HIS A 6 10.13 1.54 2.86
CA HIS A 6 9.28 0.98 3.91
C HIS A 6 9.63 1.44 5.34
N THR A 7 10.75 2.12 5.53
CA THR A 7 11.17 2.68 6.83
C THR A 7 10.91 4.18 6.94
N LEU A 8 10.44 4.82 5.85
CA LEU A 8 10.06 6.22 5.88
C LEU A 8 8.77 6.40 6.67
N ILE A 9 8.85 7.21 7.70
CA ILE A 9 7.70 7.67 8.49
C ILE A 9 7.42 9.13 8.18
N LYS A 10 6.21 9.59 8.50
CA LYS A 10 5.74 10.95 8.21
C LYS A 10 6.73 12.03 8.67
N GLU A 11 7.30 11.84 9.85
CA GLU A 11 8.18 12.79 10.51
C GLU A 11 9.50 13.03 9.75
N ASN A 12 9.97 12.03 9.00
CA ASN A 12 11.23 12.14 8.27
C ASN A 12 11.08 12.30 6.76
N ILE A 13 9.88 12.17 6.19
CA ILE A 13 9.65 12.37 4.74
C ILE A 13 10.03 13.80 4.34
N GLY A 14 9.63 14.80 5.10
CA GLY A 14 9.97 16.20 4.83
C GLY A 14 11.48 16.45 4.85
N GLU A 15 12.18 15.90 5.83
CA GLU A 15 13.64 15.96 5.93
C GLU A 15 14.32 15.30 4.73
N VAL A 16 13.86 14.12 4.33
CA VAL A 16 14.42 13.40 3.17
C VAL A 16 14.20 14.16 1.86
N ILE A 17 13.03 14.78 1.67
CA ILE A 17 12.75 15.63 0.51
C ILE A 17 13.69 16.83 0.51
N GLU A 18 13.84 17.51 1.64
CA GLU A 18 14.71 18.68 1.75
C GLU A 18 16.18 18.32 1.53
N LEU A 19 16.64 17.23 2.14
CA LEU A 19 18.01 16.71 1.94
C LEU A 19 18.25 16.34 0.47
N THR A 20 17.29 15.72 -0.20
CA THR A 20 17.41 15.36 -1.61
C THR A 20 17.43 16.58 -2.49
N TRP A 21 16.52 17.55 -2.24
CA TRP A 21 16.40 18.76 -3.04
C TRP A 21 17.60 19.71 -2.88
N ASN A 22 18.12 19.83 -1.66
CA ASN A 22 19.25 20.69 -1.36
C ASN A 22 20.61 20.00 -1.47
N SER A 23 20.64 18.72 -1.82
CA SER A 23 21.88 17.95 -1.96
C SER A 23 22.67 18.42 -3.19
N LYS A 24 23.97 18.53 -3.03
CA LYS A 24 24.92 18.74 -4.14
C LYS A 24 25.72 17.50 -4.46
N SER A 25 25.48 16.42 -3.74
CA SER A 25 26.11 15.13 -3.94
C SER A 25 25.27 14.00 -3.35
N ILE A 26 25.38 12.81 -3.92
CA ILE A 26 24.86 11.57 -3.37
C ILE A 26 26.00 10.60 -3.10
N ASP A 27 25.81 9.78 -2.06
CA ASP A 27 26.75 8.71 -1.74
C ASP A 27 26.30 7.41 -2.42
N ILE A 28 27.21 6.82 -3.22
CA ILE A 28 26.99 5.51 -3.81
C ILE A 28 27.63 4.46 -2.89
N ASN A 29 26.82 3.60 -2.32
CA ASN A 29 27.23 2.50 -1.44
C ASN A 29 28.14 2.92 -0.26
N ASN A 30 27.95 4.13 0.26
CA ASN A 30 28.75 4.72 1.34
C ASN A 30 30.27 4.77 1.04
N THR A 31 30.67 4.67 -0.22
CA THR A 31 32.07 4.59 -0.61
C THR A 31 32.51 5.73 -1.54
N GLN A 32 31.60 6.27 -2.31
CA GLN A 32 31.91 7.29 -3.30
C GLN A 32 30.84 8.38 -3.36
N LYS A 33 31.28 9.65 -3.26
CA LYS A 33 30.42 10.80 -3.50
C LYS A 33 30.40 11.17 -4.96
N VAL A 34 29.21 11.30 -5.51
CA VAL A 34 28.96 11.75 -6.89
C VAL A 34 28.23 13.09 -6.83
N ALA A 35 28.62 14.03 -7.69
CA ALA A 35 27.89 15.29 -7.84
C ALA A 35 26.44 14.98 -8.27
N PHE A 36 25.50 15.68 -7.64
CA PHE A 36 24.09 15.55 -7.94
C PHE A 36 23.38 16.87 -7.61
N PHE A 37 22.73 17.43 -8.61
CA PHE A 37 21.99 18.68 -8.49
C PHE A 37 20.55 18.41 -8.91
N SER A 38 19.63 18.38 -7.98
CA SER A 38 18.23 17.97 -8.21
C SER A 38 17.53 18.77 -9.32
N GLU A 39 17.87 20.05 -9.46
CA GLU A 39 17.27 20.92 -10.50
C GLU A 39 17.73 20.53 -11.92
N ASP A 40 18.95 20.02 -12.06
CA ASP A 40 19.56 19.68 -13.35
C ASP A 40 19.52 18.17 -13.62
N ASP A 41 19.71 17.36 -12.58
CA ASP A 41 19.92 15.90 -12.70
C ASP A 41 18.59 15.11 -12.58
N ILE A 42 17.48 15.73 -12.13
CA ILE A 42 16.15 15.11 -12.14
C ILE A 42 15.33 15.67 -13.30
N ILE A 43 15.14 14.84 -14.32
CA ILE A 43 14.39 15.21 -15.51
C ILE A 43 13.01 14.56 -15.48
N PHE A 44 11.95 15.35 -15.42
CA PHE A 44 10.57 14.89 -15.55
C PHE A 44 10.14 14.94 -17.02
N ASP A 45 10.18 13.79 -17.70
CA ASP A 45 9.65 13.70 -19.07
C ASP A 45 8.13 13.57 -19.04
N THR A 46 7.45 14.70 -19.25
CA THR A 46 5.98 14.78 -19.26
C THR A 46 5.36 14.49 -20.63
N ARG A 47 6.17 14.23 -21.68
CA ARG A 47 5.71 14.09 -23.06
C ARG A 47 5.80 12.68 -23.60
N ASN A 48 6.74 11.90 -23.07
CA ASN A 48 7.00 10.54 -23.54
C ASN A 48 6.77 9.55 -22.39
N SER A 49 6.05 8.49 -22.66
CA SER A 49 5.96 7.34 -21.78
C SER A 49 6.78 6.18 -22.33
N MET A 50 7.33 5.37 -21.44
CA MET A 50 8.02 4.16 -21.86
C MET A 50 7.02 3.14 -22.39
N LYS A 51 7.45 2.36 -23.41
CA LYS A 51 6.60 1.38 -24.07
C LYS A 51 6.11 0.28 -23.13
N GLN A 52 6.94 -0.12 -22.17
CA GLN A 52 6.68 -1.21 -21.25
C GLN A 52 5.69 -0.83 -20.14
N ASN A 53 5.84 0.36 -19.59
CA ASN A 53 4.98 0.89 -18.53
C ASN A 53 5.18 2.41 -18.41
N PRO A 54 4.12 3.20 -18.23
CA PRO A 54 4.24 4.66 -18.12
C PRO A 54 4.98 5.13 -16.85
N ASN A 55 5.04 4.32 -15.82
CA ASN A 55 5.70 4.64 -14.55
C ASN A 55 7.15 4.17 -14.53
N GLY A 56 7.92 4.59 -15.53
CA GLY A 56 9.34 4.25 -15.66
C GLY A 56 10.27 5.31 -15.07
N LEU A 57 11.39 4.86 -14.53
CA LEU A 57 12.47 5.70 -13.99
C LEU A 57 13.81 5.20 -14.50
N VAL A 58 14.61 6.08 -15.10
CA VAL A 58 15.97 5.75 -15.59
C VAL A 58 16.99 6.42 -14.69
N PHE A 59 17.93 5.63 -14.22
CA PHE A 59 19.12 6.11 -13.53
C PHE A 59 20.33 6.01 -14.45
N GLU A 60 21.04 7.11 -14.63
CA GLU A 60 22.24 7.17 -15.45
C GLU A 60 23.42 7.72 -14.64
N LEU A 61 24.54 7.04 -14.71
CA LEU A 61 25.83 7.53 -14.21
C LEU A 61 26.67 7.98 -15.39
N LEU A 62 27.10 9.24 -15.37
CA LEU A 62 27.89 9.86 -16.41
C LEU A 62 29.34 10.06 -15.93
N ASP A 63 30.29 10.06 -16.84
CA ASP A 63 31.65 10.51 -16.57
C ASP A 63 31.75 12.04 -16.74
N LYS A 64 32.96 12.59 -16.51
CA LYS A 64 33.21 14.05 -16.61
C LYS A 64 33.05 14.60 -18.04
N SER A 65 32.89 13.75 -19.04
CA SER A 65 32.68 14.11 -20.43
C SER A 65 31.26 13.81 -20.90
N ASP A 66 30.32 13.66 -19.98
CA ASP A 66 28.90 13.30 -20.18
C ASP A 66 28.70 11.96 -20.90
N LYS A 67 29.71 11.09 -20.86
CA LYS A 67 29.59 9.75 -21.39
C LYS A 67 28.92 8.85 -20.35
N LYS A 68 27.90 8.14 -20.77
CA LYS A 68 27.14 7.19 -19.98
C LYS A 68 28.00 5.99 -19.58
N LEU A 69 28.20 5.79 -18.27
CA LEU A 69 28.94 4.67 -17.69
C LEU A 69 28.00 3.52 -17.32
N ILE A 70 26.86 3.86 -16.69
CA ILE A 70 25.82 2.90 -16.25
C ILE A 70 24.47 3.51 -16.57
N SER A 71 23.54 2.67 -17.00
CA SER A 71 22.13 3.04 -17.13
C SER A 71 21.26 1.88 -16.69
N ASN A 72 20.36 2.13 -15.73
CA ASN A 72 19.38 1.17 -15.26
C ASN A 72 17.99 1.75 -15.33
N THR A 73 17.05 0.95 -15.82
CA THR A 73 15.64 1.32 -15.91
C THR A 73 14.82 0.48 -14.94
N TYR A 74 13.98 1.15 -14.18
CA TYR A 74 13.06 0.55 -13.23
C TYR A 74 11.64 1.02 -13.51
N PHE A 75 10.67 0.18 -13.21
CA PHE A 75 9.25 0.46 -13.36
C PHE A 75 8.52 0.23 -12.04
N SER A 76 7.68 1.18 -11.66
CA SER A 76 6.71 0.95 -10.59
C SER A 76 5.50 0.20 -11.17
N ILE A 77 5.31 -1.03 -10.73
CA ILE A 77 4.25 -1.93 -11.24
C ILE A 77 3.06 -2.06 -10.27
N GLY A 78 2.94 -1.11 -9.34
CA GLY A 78 1.84 -1.08 -8.36
C GLY A 78 2.13 -1.89 -7.11
N GLY A 79 1.35 -1.65 -6.05
CA GLY A 79 1.46 -2.36 -4.77
C GLY A 79 2.83 -2.25 -4.07
N GLY A 80 3.65 -1.25 -4.43
CA GLY A 80 5.02 -1.10 -3.93
C GLY A 80 6.06 -1.97 -4.64
N PHE A 81 5.68 -2.73 -5.66
CA PHE A 81 6.59 -3.57 -6.44
C PHE A 81 7.33 -2.76 -7.50
N ILE A 82 8.58 -3.13 -7.70
CA ILE A 82 9.48 -2.54 -8.69
C ILE A 82 9.97 -3.65 -9.60
N SER A 83 9.97 -3.40 -10.91
CA SER A 83 10.53 -4.30 -11.92
C SER A 83 11.65 -3.60 -12.68
N THR A 84 12.65 -4.34 -13.09
CA THR A 84 13.67 -3.86 -14.03
C THR A 84 13.20 -3.99 -15.49
N LEU A 85 13.91 -3.33 -16.42
CA LEU A 85 13.60 -3.46 -17.85
C LEU A 85 13.69 -4.92 -18.36
N ALA A 86 14.61 -5.71 -17.82
CA ALA A 86 14.77 -7.11 -18.21
C ALA A 86 13.66 -8.01 -17.65
N GLU A 87 13.12 -7.68 -16.47
CA GLU A 87 12.07 -8.43 -15.83
C GLU A 87 10.69 -8.10 -16.41
N ILE A 88 10.43 -6.82 -16.69
CA ILE A 88 9.10 -6.36 -17.13
C ILE A 88 8.69 -6.96 -18.48
N ASP A 89 9.63 -7.16 -19.39
CA ASP A 89 9.39 -7.79 -20.69
C ASP A 89 9.05 -9.30 -20.56
N ASN A 90 9.36 -9.90 -19.40
CA ASN A 90 9.11 -11.32 -19.09
C ASN A 90 7.91 -11.51 -18.14
N ILE A 91 7.29 -10.43 -17.68
CA ILE A 91 6.08 -10.53 -16.87
C ILE A 91 4.91 -10.85 -17.80
N GLU A 92 4.66 -12.13 -18.04
CA GLU A 92 3.48 -12.64 -18.70
C GLU A 92 2.34 -12.77 -17.68
N GLY A 93 1.52 -11.74 -17.55
CA GLY A 93 0.36 -11.76 -16.68
C GLY A 93 0.59 -11.19 -15.27
N PRO A 94 -0.40 -11.31 -14.37
CA PRO A 94 -0.28 -10.86 -12.99
C PRO A 94 0.94 -11.51 -12.34
N ILE A 95 1.62 -10.78 -11.44
CA ILE A 95 2.81 -11.27 -10.75
C ILE A 95 2.48 -12.66 -10.20
N ALA A 96 2.96 -13.68 -10.91
CA ALA A 96 2.71 -15.06 -10.52
C ALA A 96 3.35 -15.22 -9.14
N ALA A 97 2.53 -15.38 -8.12
CA ALA A 97 3.00 -15.97 -6.89
C ALA A 97 3.69 -17.27 -7.29
N GLU A 98 4.88 -17.52 -6.76
CA GLU A 98 5.57 -18.80 -6.90
C GLU A 98 4.53 -19.91 -6.77
N SER A 99 4.57 -20.87 -7.67
CA SER A 99 3.51 -21.84 -7.92
C SER A 99 2.75 -22.25 -6.65
N SER A 100 1.46 -21.99 -6.60
CA SER A 100 0.56 -22.27 -5.48
C SER A 100 0.56 -23.76 -5.03
N SER A 101 1.20 -24.63 -5.82
CA SER A 101 1.33 -26.07 -5.56
C SER A 101 2.13 -26.43 -4.30
N ALA A 102 2.90 -25.51 -3.72
CA ALA A 102 3.68 -25.73 -2.51
C ALA A 102 2.90 -25.49 -1.20
N TYR A 103 1.72 -24.88 -1.27
CA TYR A 103 0.93 -24.51 -0.08
C TYR A 103 -0.04 -25.63 0.35
N PRO A 104 -0.33 -25.79 1.65
CA PRO A 104 -1.31 -26.76 2.16
C PRO A 104 -2.71 -26.59 1.57
N TYR A 105 -3.12 -25.35 1.29
CA TYR A 105 -4.44 -24.99 0.76
C TYR A 105 -4.29 -24.03 -0.44
N PRO A 106 -3.80 -24.52 -1.59
CA PRO A 106 -3.60 -23.67 -2.76
C PRO A 106 -4.94 -23.30 -3.43
N PHE A 107 -5.08 -22.06 -3.87
CA PHE A 107 -6.22 -21.57 -4.64
C PHE A 107 -5.83 -20.34 -5.47
N ASP A 108 -6.29 -20.29 -6.71
CA ASP A 108 -6.02 -19.23 -7.68
C ASP A 108 -7.28 -18.43 -8.04
N ASN A 109 -8.42 -18.86 -7.56
CA ASN A 109 -9.71 -18.19 -7.75
C ASN A 109 -10.68 -18.49 -6.60
N SER A 110 -11.77 -17.72 -6.54
CA SER A 110 -12.76 -17.80 -5.46
C SER A 110 -13.49 -19.17 -5.39
N ASN A 111 -13.73 -19.82 -6.53
CA ASN A 111 -14.39 -21.13 -6.53
C ASN A 111 -13.48 -22.18 -5.88
N GLN A 112 -12.22 -22.25 -6.27
CA GLN A 112 -11.21 -23.13 -5.65
C GLN A 112 -11.09 -22.86 -4.15
N MET A 113 -11.03 -21.59 -3.73
CA MET A 113 -10.96 -21.21 -2.32
C MET A 113 -12.17 -21.73 -1.54
N LEU A 114 -13.40 -21.59 -2.07
CA LEU A 114 -14.62 -22.06 -1.43
C LEU A 114 -14.73 -23.60 -1.42
N GLU A 115 -14.34 -24.25 -2.50
CA GLU A 115 -14.30 -25.73 -2.57
C GLU A 115 -13.29 -26.30 -1.58
N MET A 116 -12.10 -25.69 -1.50
CA MET A 116 -11.05 -26.09 -0.55
C MET A 116 -11.51 -25.92 0.90
N SER A 117 -12.18 -24.81 1.21
CA SER A 117 -12.78 -24.54 2.51
C SER A 117 -13.81 -25.63 2.89
N LYS A 118 -14.74 -25.93 2.00
CA LYS A 118 -15.77 -26.96 2.22
C LYS A 118 -15.16 -28.36 2.37
N LYS A 119 -14.25 -28.73 1.47
CA LYS A 119 -13.61 -30.06 1.46
C LYS A 119 -12.85 -30.35 2.74
N ASN A 120 -12.17 -29.34 3.28
CA ASN A 120 -11.32 -29.48 4.47
C ASN A 120 -12.01 -29.06 5.77
N ASN A 121 -13.27 -28.60 5.69
CA ASN A 121 -14.01 -28.05 6.84
C ASN A 121 -13.21 -26.97 7.59
N LYS A 122 -12.60 -26.04 6.82
CA LYS A 122 -11.79 -24.94 7.34
C LYS A 122 -12.34 -23.60 6.88
N THR A 123 -12.24 -22.60 7.72
CA THR A 123 -12.51 -21.22 7.34
C THR A 123 -11.42 -20.68 6.42
N ILE A 124 -11.72 -19.57 5.71
CA ILE A 124 -10.76 -18.92 4.81
C ILE A 124 -9.51 -18.47 5.59
N TRP A 125 -9.68 -17.88 6.77
CA TRP A 125 -8.54 -17.43 7.58
C TRP A 125 -7.67 -18.61 8.08
N GLU A 126 -8.25 -19.77 8.41
CA GLU A 126 -7.47 -20.95 8.81
C GLU A 126 -6.62 -21.50 7.66
N MET A 127 -7.18 -21.53 6.45
CA MET A 127 -6.43 -21.93 5.26
C MET A 127 -5.31 -20.94 4.95
N LYS A 128 -5.64 -19.64 5.00
CA LYS A 128 -4.64 -18.58 4.77
C LYS A 128 -3.53 -18.60 5.83
N LEU A 129 -3.89 -18.77 7.10
CA LEU A 129 -2.91 -18.94 8.18
C LEU A 129 -1.96 -20.10 7.90
N ALA A 130 -2.50 -21.28 7.57
CA ALA A 130 -1.68 -22.44 7.27
C ALA A 130 -0.73 -22.22 6.09
N ASN A 131 -1.19 -21.53 5.03
CA ASN A 131 -0.36 -21.19 3.89
C ASN A 131 0.77 -20.21 4.26
N GLU A 132 0.50 -19.21 5.08
CA GLU A 132 1.53 -18.24 5.53
C GLU A 132 2.60 -18.89 6.41
N LEU A 133 2.19 -19.84 7.27
CA LEU A 133 3.10 -20.53 8.19
C LEU A 133 4.13 -21.44 7.49
N GLU A 134 3.94 -21.77 6.22
CA GLU A 134 4.97 -22.46 5.42
C GLU A 134 6.22 -21.59 5.19
N ASN A 135 6.05 -20.27 5.16
CA ASN A 135 7.12 -19.33 4.82
C ASN A 135 7.53 -18.42 5.98
N ILE A 136 6.67 -18.24 6.98
CA ILE A 136 6.85 -17.26 8.05
C ILE A 136 6.56 -17.92 9.40
N PRO A 137 7.48 -17.84 10.39
CA PRO A 137 7.20 -18.28 11.76
C PRO A 137 5.98 -17.58 12.36
N GLU A 138 5.17 -18.30 13.12
CA GLU A 138 3.90 -17.81 13.68
C GLU A 138 4.06 -16.50 14.46
N GLU A 139 5.07 -16.39 15.30
CA GLU A 139 5.35 -15.19 16.09
C GLU A 139 5.59 -13.97 15.19
N ILE A 140 6.33 -14.14 14.10
CA ILE A 140 6.60 -13.07 13.13
C ILE A 140 5.32 -12.68 12.39
N LEU A 141 4.51 -13.66 11.99
CA LEU A 141 3.24 -13.41 11.31
C LEU A 141 2.27 -12.63 12.22
N ILE A 142 2.14 -13.04 13.48
CA ILE A 142 1.31 -12.35 14.47
C ILE A 142 1.76 -10.90 14.63
N ASN A 143 3.05 -10.65 14.82
CA ASN A 143 3.59 -9.30 14.98
C ASN A 143 3.31 -8.43 13.74
N LYS A 144 3.48 -8.97 12.54
CA LYS A 144 3.16 -8.24 11.29
C LYS A 144 1.67 -7.92 11.13
N LEU A 145 0.79 -8.84 11.50
CA LEU A 145 -0.66 -8.57 11.49
C LEU A 145 -1.04 -7.47 12.50
N ASP A 146 -0.43 -7.48 13.67
CA ASP A 146 -0.64 -6.45 14.69
C ASP A 146 -0.08 -5.08 14.26
N GLU A 147 1.07 -5.04 13.58
CA GLU A 147 1.63 -3.83 12.97
C GLU A 147 0.68 -3.26 11.91
N ILE A 148 0.15 -4.08 11.01
CA ILE A 148 -0.84 -3.67 10.00
C ILE A 148 -2.09 -3.10 10.68
N TRP A 149 -2.63 -3.80 11.68
CA TRP A 149 -3.77 -3.30 12.42
C TRP A 149 -3.50 -1.97 13.11
N ASN A 150 -2.36 -1.83 13.78
CA ASN A 150 -1.99 -0.59 14.46
C ASN A 150 -1.86 0.58 13.48
N ALA A 151 -1.30 0.35 12.30
CA ALA A 151 -1.24 1.36 11.24
C ALA A 151 -2.63 1.77 10.75
N MET A 152 -3.52 0.81 10.50
CA MET A 152 -4.92 1.08 10.10
C MET A 152 -5.66 1.85 11.18
N LYS A 153 -5.56 1.40 12.44
CA LYS A 153 -6.21 2.03 13.58
C LYS A 153 -5.75 3.47 13.77
N SER A 154 -4.45 3.70 13.79
CA SER A 154 -3.87 5.04 13.93
C SER A 154 -4.27 5.96 12.77
N CYS A 155 -4.33 5.45 11.55
CA CYS A 155 -4.78 6.20 10.40
C CYS A 155 -6.25 6.67 10.57
N VAL A 156 -7.16 5.79 10.98
CA VAL A 156 -8.55 6.17 11.27
C VAL A 156 -8.61 7.23 12.38
N GLU A 157 -7.96 6.97 13.52
CA GLU A 157 -7.99 7.85 14.69
C GLU A 157 -7.41 9.25 14.38
N ASN A 158 -6.33 9.33 13.61
CA ASN A 158 -5.76 10.58 13.15
C ASN A 158 -6.73 11.35 12.24
N GLY A 159 -7.34 10.67 11.27
CA GLY A 159 -8.30 11.29 10.36
C GLY A 159 -9.56 11.79 11.06
N LEU A 160 -10.01 11.10 12.12
CA LEU A 160 -11.17 11.51 12.93
C LEU A 160 -10.90 12.72 13.83
N THR A 161 -9.64 13.05 14.08
CA THR A 161 -9.26 14.16 14.97
C THR A 161 -8.68 15.36 14.24
N THR A 162 -8.23 15.19 12.99
CA THR A 162 -7.54 16.22 12.22
C THR A 162 -8.52 17.08 11.42
N GLU A 163 -8.33 18.41 11.50
CA GLU A 163 -9.06 19.40 10.72
C GLU A 163 -8.14 20.09 9.70
N GLY A 164 -8.72 20.91 8.85
CA GLY A 164 -7.99 21.79 7.93
C GLY A 164 -8.34 21.56 6.47
N ILE A 165 -7.41 21.98 5.60
CA ILE A 165 -7.54 21.87 4.15
C ILE A 165 -6.55 20.81 3.69
N LEU A 166 -7.01 19.89 2.84
CA LEU A 166 -6.15 18.89 2.21
C LEU A 166 -5.16 19.56 1.23
N PRO A 167 -3.95 19.03 1.11
CA PRO A 167 -2.97 19.57 0.15
C PRO A 167 -3.47 19.43 -1.30
N GLY A 168 -2.91 20.24 -2.19
CA GLY A 168 -3.29 20.33 -3.60
C GLY A 168 -4.10 21.60 -3.90
N GLY A 169 -4.36 21.86 -5.18
CA GLY A 169 -4.95 23.12 -5.64
C GLY A 169 -6.47 23.27 -5.44
N LEU A 170 -7.17 22.23 -4.95
CA LEU A 170 -8.64 22.23 -4.89
C LEU A 170 -9.22 22.83 -3.60
N ASN A 171 -8.38 23.15 -2.60
CA ASN A 171 -8.82 23.68 -1.29
C ASN A 171 -9.87 22.82 -0.60
N THR A 172 -9.80 21.50 -0.75
CA THR A 172 -10.77 20.56 -0.16
C THR A 172 -10.63 20.53 1.36
N LYS A 173 -11.72 20.82 2.06
CA LYS A 173 -11.75 20.77 3.52
C LYS A 173 -11.90 19.35 4.02
N ARG A 174 -11.21 19.01 5.13
CA ARG A 174 -11.46 17.78 5.88
C ARG A 174 -12.85 17.79 6.48
N ARG A 175 -13.53 16.66 6.49
CA ARG A 175 -14.93 16.48 6.90
C ARG A 175 -15.12 15.35 7.89
N ALA A 176 -14.17 14.39 7.95
CA ALA A 176 -14.30 13.17 8.74
C ALA A 176 -14.53 13.46 10.23
N LYS A 177 -13.76 14.38 10.81
CA LYS A 177 -13.93 14.78 12.22
C LYS A 177 -15.34 15.30 12.51
N LYS A 178 -15.82 16.26 11.74
CA LYS A 178 -17.15 16.84 11.95
C LYS A 178 -18.25 15.81 11.74
N LEU A 179 -18.10 14.92 10.76
CA LEU A 179 -19.05 13.83 10.54
C LEU A 179 -19.08 12.91 11.77
N HIS A 180 -17.93 12.48 12.26
CA HIS A 180 -17.82 11.62 13.44
C HIS A 180 -18.44 12.26 14.69
N GLU A 181 -18.14 13.54 14.97
CA GLU A 181 -18.74 14.28 16.08
C GLU A 181 -20.27 14.35 16.00
N ASN A 182 -20.83 14.55 14.80
CA ASN A 182 -22.27 14.52 14.59
C ASN A 182 -22.88 13.14 14.90
N LEU A 183 -22.19 12.05 14.51
CA LEU A 183 -22.66 10.69 14.78
C LEU A 183 -22.63 10.37 16.29
N GLU A 184 -21.61 10.82 17.00
CA GLU A 184 -21.51 10.65 18.44
C GLU A 184 -22.62 11.42 19.19
N ASN A 185 -23.07 12.55 18.65
CA ASN A 185 -24.14 13.37 19.26
C ASN A 185 -25.57 12.89 18.93
N ASP A 186 -25.73 11.99 17.95
CA ASP A 186 -27.06 11.49 17.52
C ASP A 186 -27.05 9.96 17.32
N LEU A 187 -26.71 9.24 18.38
CA LEU A 187 -26.57 7.78 18.34
C LEU A 187 -27.88 7.06 17.98
N GLU A 188 -29.02 7.63 18.33
CA GLU A 188 -30.33 7.01 18.09
C GLU A 188 -30.70 6.95 16.60
N ASN A 189 -30.25 7.94 15.81
CA ASN A 189 -30.53 8.02 14.38
C ASN A 189 -29.36 7.58 13.50
N THR A 190 -28.25 7.13 14.11
CA THR A 190 -27.03 6.75 13.40
C THR A 190 -27.05 5.28 13.00
N SER A 191 -26.87 5.00 11.71
CA SER A 191 -26.77 3.66 11.17
C SER A 191 -25.30 3.13 11.15
N THR A 192 -25.15 1.82 10.98
CA THR A 192 -23.83 1.21 10.75
C THR A 192 -23.10 1.84 9.54
N ASN A 193 -23.84 2.13 8.47
CA ASN A 193 -23.26 2.73 7.27
C ASN A 193 -22.69 4.12 7.52
N ASP A 194 -23.31 4.91 8.36
CA ASP A 194 -22.82 6.26 8.69
C ASP A 194 -21.46 6.19 9.38
N TRP A 195 -21.30 5.25 10.32
CA TRP A 195 -20.01 4.99 10.97
C TRP A 195 -18.95 4.52 9.98
N LEU A 196 -19.30 3.57 9.12
CA LEU A 196 -18.37 3.07 8.09
C LEU A 196 -17.93 4.20 7.14
N CYS A 197 -18.87 5.07 6.73
CA CYS A 197 -18.56 6.23 5.90
C CYS A 197 -17.61 7.21 6.61
N ALA A 198 -17.84 7.50 7.90
CA ALA A 198 -16.97 8.39 8.65
C ALA A 198 -15.56 7.85 8.78
N TYR A 199 -15.40 6.56 9.09
CA TYR A 199 -14.10 5.90 9.22
C TYR A 199 -13.38 5.79 7.87
N ALA A 200 -14.08 5.43 6.80
CA ALA A 200 -13.50 5.39 5.45
C ALA A 200 -13.06 6.77 4.97
N MET A 201 -13.85 7.81 5.27
CA MET A 201 -13.49 9.20 4.97
C MET A 201 -12.26 9.65 5.74
N ALA A 202 -12.12 9.26 7.01
CA ALA A 202 -10.95 9.56 7.82
C ALA A 202 -9.67 9.01 7.17
N VAL A 203 -9.68 7.75 6.74
CA VAL A 203 -8.55 7.15 6.02
C VAL A 203 -8.28 7.83 4.68
N ASN A 204 -9.34 8.14 3.91
CA ASN A 204 -9.17 8.81 2.62
C ASN A 204 -8.58 10.21 2.76
N GLU A 205 -8.93 10.94 3.80
CA GLU A 205 -8.35 12.26 4.10
C GLU A 205 -6.90 12.17 4.55
N GLU A 206 -6.53 11.15 5.32
CA GLU A 206 -5.14 10.86 5.66
C GLU A 206 -4.33 10.48 4.39
N ASN A 207 -4.88 9.66 3.52
CA ASN A 207 -4.26 9.33 2.22
C ASN A 207 -4.05 10.59 1.36
N ALA A 208 -5.05 11.45 1.24
CA ALA A 208 -4.97 12.69 0.48
C ALA A 208 -3.99 13.70 1.08
N ALA A 209 -3.74 13.62 2.39
CA ALA A 209 -2.74 14.45 3.08
C ALA A 209 -1.31 13.91 2.97
N GLY A 210 -1.09 12.78 2.30
CA GLY A 210 0.22 12.15 2.16
C GLY A 210 0.68 11.41 3.42
N HIS A 211 -0.25 11.08 4.32
CA HIS A 211 0.04 10.33 5.53
C HIS A 211 0.06 8.82 5.27
N MET A 212 0.54 8.07 6.26
CA MET A 212 0.63 6.61 6.18
C MET A 212 -0.76 5.98 6.10
N VAL A 213 -0.98 5.17 5.07
CA VAL A 213 -2.15 4.31 4.92
C VAL A 213 -1.71 2.89 4.59
N VAL A 214 -2.52 1.90 4.96
CA VAL A 214 -2.33 0.52 4.50
C VAL A 214 -3.07 0.36 3.19
N THR A 215 -2.34 0.00 2.14
CA THR A 215 -2.89 -0.21 0.80
C THR A 215 -2.90 -1.68 0.43
N ALA A 216 -3.98 -2.12 -0.20
CA ALA A 216 -4.07 -3.44 -0.80
C ALA A 216 -5.26 -3.52 -1.76
N PRO A 217 -5.03 -3.51 -3.05
CA PRO A 217 -3.78 -3.19 -3.77
C PRO A 217 -3.59 -1.70 -4.05
N THR A 218 -4.62 -0.84 -3.94
CA THR A 218 -4.57 0.58 -4.31
C THR A 218 -4.95 1.52 -3.19
N ASN A 219 -4.47 2.79 -3.27
CA ASN A 219 -4.76 3.82 -2.28
C ASN A 219 -6.22 4.32 -2.34
N GLY A 220 -6.88 4.27 -3.50
CA GLY A 220 -8.27 4.72 -3.64
C GLY A 220 -9.25 3.91 -2.79
N ALA A 221 -8.99 2.63 -2.59
CA ALA A 221 -9.80 1.72 -1.76
C ALA A 221 -9.28 1.54 -0.33
N SER A 222 -8.19 2.23 0.06
CA SER A 222 -7.51 2.02 1.35
C SER A 222 -8.38 2.26 2.59
N GLY A 223 -9.50 2.96 2.46
CA GLY A 223 -10.45 3.21 3.55
C GLY A 223 -11.41 2.05 3.84
N VAL A 224 -11.61 1.11 2.92
CA VAL A 224 -12.67 0.09 3.04
C VAL A 224 -12.39 -0.91 4.15
N VAL A 225 -11.23 -1.56 4.11
CA VAL A 225 -10.83 -2.56 5.12
C VAL A 225 -10.65 -1.92 6.50
N PRO A 226 -9.90 -0.80 6.65
CA PRO A 226 -9.74 -0.15 7.95
C PRO A 226 -11.06 0.31 8.57
N ALA A 227 -11.97 0.90 7.79
CA ALA A 227 -13.27 1.34 8.28
C ALA A 227 -14.10 0.18 8.84
N THR A 228 -14.16 -0.93 8.10
CA THR A 228 -14.91 -2.12 8.52
C THR A 228 -14.31 -2.75 9.77
N LEU A 229 -12.97 -2.88 9.79
CA LEU A 229 -12.26 -3.46 10.92
C LEU A 229 -12.32 -2.58 12.17
N TYR A 230 -12.22 -1.25 11.99
CA TYR A 230 -12.36 -0.29 13.09
C TYR A 230 -13.77 -0.27 13.66
N TYR A 231 -14.81 -0.37 12.81
CA TYR A 231 -16.18 -0.55 13.25
C TYR A 231 -16.34 -1.84 14.08
N TYR A 232 -15.78 -2.95 13.60
CA TYR A 232 -15.80 -4.23 14.31
C TYR A 232 -15.10 -4.12 15.67
N TYR A 233 -13.96 -3.47 15.73
CA TYR A 233 -13.23 -3.19 16.96
C TYR A 233 -14.03 -2.34 17.93
N LYS A 234 -14.55 -1.19 17.49
CA LYS A 234 -15.20 -0.18 18.38
C LYS A 234 -16.61 -0.56 18.80
N HIS A 235 -17.43 -1.07 17.87
CA HIS A 235 -18.85 -1.29 18.10
C HIS A 235 -19.23 -2.76 18.38
N LYS A 236 -18.33 -3.69 18.12
CA LYS A 236 -18.53 -5.12 18.39
C LYS A 236 -17.51 -5.71 19.36
N SER A 237 -16.62 -4.88 19.90
CA SER A 237 -15.61 -5.29 20.89
C SER A 237 -14.74 -6.47 20.41
N ALA A 238 -14.33 -6.42 19.13
CA ALA A 238 -13.53 -7.48 18.55
C ALA A 238 -12.21 -7.68 19.31
N THR A 239 -11.89 -8.94 19.57
CA THR A 239 -10.63 -9.31 20.24
C THR A 239 -9.45 -9.20 19.27
N PRO A 240 -8.20 -9.10 19.75
CA PRO A 240 -7.03 -9.11 18.88
C PRO A 240 -6.97 -10.32 17.94
N GLU A 241 -7.39 -11.48 18.41
CA GLU A 241 -7.46 -12.69 17.60
C GLU A 241 -8.47 -12.55 16.45
N GLN A 242 -9.67 -12.03 16.73
CA GLN A 242 -10.70 -11.79 15.71
C GLN A 242 -10.25 -10.76 14.66
N ILE A 243 -9.45 -9.77 15.08
CA ILE A 243 -8.85 -8.79 14.16
C ILE A 243 -7.86 -9.46 13.22
N ARG A 244 -6.98 -10.33 13.73
CA ARG A 244 -6.03 -11.09 12.92
C ARG A 244 -6.75 -12.04 11.94
N GLN A 245 -7.80 -12.74 12.40
CA GLN A 245 -8.65 -13.60 11.55
C GLN A 245 -9.31 -12.81 10.41
N PHE A 246 -9.79 -11.60 10.72
CA PHE A 246 -10.32 -10.69 9.70
C PHE A 246 -9.26 -10.31 8.67
N LEU A 247 -8.07 -9.90 9.11
CA LEU A 247 -6.96 -9.52 8.22
C LEU A 247 -6.51 -10.69 7.35
N LEU A 248 -6.41 -11.90 7.88
CA LEU A 248 -6.09 -13.10 7.12
C LEU A 248 -7.16 -13.40 6.06
N SER A 249 -8.45 -13.28 6.40
CA SER A 249 -9.54 -13.45 5.44
C SER A 249 -9.50 -12.38 4.34
N ALA A 250 -9.29 -11.13 4.72
CA ALA A 250 -9.17 -10.01 3.79
C ALA A 250 -7.95 -10.18 2.86
N SER A 251 -6.82 -10.65 3.39
CA SER A 251 -5.61 -10.88 2.60
C SER A 251 -5.76 -12.03 1.60
N ALA A 252 -6.54 -13.07 1.92
CA ALA A 252 -6.85 -14.14 0.98
C ALA A 252 -7.64 -13.61 -0.23
N ILE A 253 -8.64 -12.77 0.01
CA ILE A 253 -9.46 -12.14 -1.04
C ILE A 253 -8.61 -11.11 -1.81
N GLY A 254 -7.89 -10.25 -1.11
CA GLY A 254 -7.00 -9.26 -1.72
C GLY A 254 -5.91 -9.89 -2.59
N GLY A 255 -5.37 -11.03 -2.18
CA GLY A 255 -4.42 -11.81 -2.98
C GLY A 255 -5.03 -12.32 -4.28
N LEU A 256 -6.28 -12.82 -4.25
CA LEU A 256 -7.00 -13.24 -5.46
C LEU A 256 -7.28 -12.05 -6.40
N ILE A 257 -7.67 -10.90 -5.85
CA ILE A 257 -7.85 -9.68 -6.64
C ILE A 257 -6.52 -9.30 -7.29
N LYS A 258 -5.42 -9.27 -6.53
CA LYS A 258 -4.10 -8.92 -7.08
C LYS A 258 -3.62 -9.91 -8.13
N LEU A 259 -3.86 -11.19 -7.93
CA LEU A 259 -3.50 -12.25 -8.90
C LEU A 259 -4.24 -12.07 -10.25
N ASN A 260 -5.45 -11.55 -10.24
CA ASN A 260 -6.30 -11.41 -11.44
C ASN A 260 -6.38 -9.97 -11.95
N SER A 261 -5.72 -9.00 -11.30
CA SER A 261 -5.71 -7.60 -11.70
C SER A 261 -4.58 -7.29 -12.68
N SER A 262 -4.56 -6.06 -13.22
CA SER A 262 -3.46 -5.61 -14.06
C SER A 262 -2.14 -5.55 -13.28
N ILE A 263 -1.02 -5.59 -14.01
CA ILE A 263 0.34 -5.47 -13.45
C ILE A 263 0.50 -4.13 -12.72
N SER A 264 -0.19 -3.10 -13.17
CA SER A 264 -0.09 -1.74 -12.64
C SER A 264 -1.45 -1.11 -12.44
N GLY A 265 -1.74 -0.69 -11.21
CA GLY A 265 -2.91 0.15 -10.91
C GLY A 265 -2.91 1.48 -11.69
N ALA A 266 -1.77 1.89 -12.28
CA ALA A 266 -1.69 3.05 -13.14
C ALA A 266 -2.38 2.85 -14.52
N GLU A 267 -2.54 1.61 -14.98
CA GLU A 267 -3.22 1.32 -16.24
C GLU A 267 -4.74 1.47 -16.15
N VAL A 268 -5.31 0.95 -15.08
CA VAL A 268 -6.77 0.85 -14.90
C VAL A 268 -7.28 1.69 -13.74
N GLY A 269 -6.39 2.26 -12.95
CA GLY A 269 -6.70 3.02 -11.76
C GLY A 269 -7.24 2.14 -10.61
N CYS A 270 -7.53 2.79 -9.48
CA CYS A 270 -8.02 2.11 -8.27
C CYS A 270 -9.35 1.36 -8.47
N GLN A 271 -10.11 1.72 -9.50
CA GLN A 271 -11.42 1.10 -9.79
C GLN A 271 -11.30 -0.17 -10.63
N GLY A 272 -10.17 -0.42 -11.25
CA GLY A 272 -9.93 -1.60 -12.07
C GLY A 272 -9.38 -2.80 -11.31
N GLU A 273 -9.14 -2.64 -9.97
CA GLU A 273 -8.62 -3.68 -9.07
C GLU A 273 -9.63 -4.09 -7.96
#